data_22eb69b89cf12aa88a947d2e590d8d8c
#
_entry.id   22eb69b89cf12aa88a947d2e590d8d8c
#
_cell.length_a   1.000
_cell.length_b   1.000
_cell.length_c   1.000
_cell.angle_alpha   90.00
_cell.angle_beta   90.00
_cell.angle_gamma   90.00
#
_symmetry.space_group_name_H-M   'P 1'
#
loop_
_entity.id
_entity.type
_entity.pdbx_description
1 polymer ?
#
loop_
_entity_poly.entity_id
_entity_poly.type
_entity_poly.pdbx_seq_one_letter_code
_entity_poly.pdbx_strand_id
1 'polypeptide(L)'
;MGKSKNAKQNREGLAELTKAFAEPEYIRKQSYAIATVESLIRQYEQRKGAKHKVIDSVSERIKTAASAAEKLERKGYEISYEQAVQRLNDLAGVRIVCSFRDEVYQVAEYLIEHPQLTIIKTKDYIKKPKASGYQSVHLIVDMPYPYGEENETVRAEIQIRTVAMN
;
A
#
# COMPACT_ATOMS: atom_id res chain seq x y z
N MET A 1 -35.18 10.62 -8.57
CA MET A 1 -34.46 11.68 -7.81
C MET A 1 -33.17 11.22 -7.10
N GLY A 2 -33.12 10.04 -6.56
CA GLY A 2 -31.94 9.56 -5.84
C GLY A 2 -30.66 9.39 -6.67
N LYS A 3 -30.78 8.87 -7.90
CA LYS A 3 -29.62 8.61 -8.77
C LYS A 3 -28.91 9.88 -9.26
N SER A 4 -29.63 10.97 -9.47
CA SER A 4 -29.05 12.24 -9.94
C SER A 4 -28.28 12.98 -8.83
N LYS A 5 -28.81 12.96 -7.60
CA LYS A 5 -28.12 13.55 -6.45
C LYS A 5 -26.83 12.80 -6.13
N ASN A 6 -26.85 11.46 -6.21
CA ASN A 6 -25.71 10.63 -5.93
C ASN A 6 -24.59 10.84 -6.98
N ALA A 7 -24.94 10.92 -8.26
CA ALA A 7 -23.97 11.18 -9.32
C ALA A 7 -23.30 12.56 -9.18
N LYS A 8 -24.05 13.60 -8.78
CA LYS A 8 -23.49 14.93 -8.52
C LYS A 8 -22.53 14.89 -7.33
N GLN A 9 -22.95 14.27 -6.22
CA GLN A 9 -22.15 14.13 -5.01
C GLN A 9 -20.84 13.35 -5.28
N ASN A 10 -20.90 12.28 -6.08
CA ASN A 10 -19.73 11.51 -6.47
C ASN A 10 -18.76 12.32 -7.32
N ARG A 11 -19.24 13.16 -8.24
CA ARG A 11 -18.39 14.06 -9.02
C ARG A 11 -17.70 15.10 -8.16
N GLU A 12 -18.44 15.67 -7.20
CA GLU A 12 -17.88 16.64 -6.25
C GLU A 12 -16.83 15.98 -5.35
N GLY A 13 -17.09 14.76 -4.87
CA GLY A 13 -16.14 13.98 -4.10
C GLY A 13 -14.87 13.64 -4.87
N LEU A 14 -15.00 13.24 -6.15
CA LEU A 14 -13.85 12.98 -7.00
C LEU A 14 -13.01 14.25 -7.24
N ALA A 15 -13.66 15.38 -7.43
CA ALA A 15 -12.97 16.68 -7.60
C ALA A 15 -12.20 17.05 -6.32
N GLU A 16 -12.80 16.84 -5.15
CA GLU A 16 -12.14 17.04 -3.85
C GLU A 16 -10.91 16.15 -3.71
N LEU A 17 -11.04 14.84 -3.99
CA LEU A 17 -9.91 13.90 -3.93
C LEU A 17 -8.79 14.27 -4.89
N THR A 18 -9.14 14.63 -6.12
CA THR A 18 -8.16 15.01 -7.13
C THR A 18 -7.33 16.21 -6.67
N LYS A 19 -7.99 17.20 -6.08
CA LYS A 19 -7.32 18.37 -5.51
C LYS A 19 -6.44 17.99 -4.30
N ALA A 20 -6.98 17.21 -3.38
CA ALA A 20 -6.28 16.80 -2.15
C ALA A 20 -5.05 15.94 -2.48
N PHE A 21 -5.17 15.00 -3.42
CA PHE A 21 -4.07 14.11 -3.80
C PHE A 21 -2.98 14.81 -4.63
N ALA A 22 -3.27 15.99 -5.16
CA ALA A 22 -2.28 16.84 -5.84
C ALA A 22 -1.52 17.76 -4.89
N GLU A 23 -1.94 17.86 -3.63
CA GLU A 23 -1.25 18.69 -2.64
C GLU A 23 0.17 18.14 -2.38
N PRO A 24 1.20 19.01 -2.39
CA PRO A 24 2.60 18.57 -2.20
C PRO A 24 2.83 17.81 -0.91
N GLU A 25 2.16 18.18 0.18
CA GLU A 25 2.30 17.52 1.47
C GLU A 25 1.74 16.09 1.44
N TYR A 26 0.60 15.87 0.77
CA TYR A 26 0.06 14.53 0.59
C TYR A 26 1.03 13.64 -0.20
N ILE A 27 1.54 14.14 -1.32
CA ILE A 27 2.50 13.39 -2.16
C ILE A 27 3.77 13.06 -1.37
N ARG A 28 4.27 14.02 -0.63
CA ARG A 28 5.48 13.86 0.21
C ARG A 28 5.27 12.77 1.26
N LYS A 29 4.14 12.77 1.92
CA LYS A 29 3.80 11.79 2.95
C LYS A 29 3.73 10.36 2.39
N GLN A 30 3.02 10.18 1.28
CA GLN A 30 2.93 8.87 0.62
C GLN A 30 4.29 8.42 0.08
N SER A 31 5.05 9.33 -0.51
CA SER A 31 6.40 9.06 -1.01
C SER A 31 7.37 8.66 0.11
N TYR A 32 7.23 9.25 1.28
CA TYR A 32 8.01 8.89 2.47
C TYR A 32 7.76 7.43 2.88
N ALA A 33 6.51 7.01 2.91
CA ALA A 33 6.15 5.63 3.24
C ALA A 33 6.78 4.65 2.25
N ILE A 34 6.67 4.93 0.96
CA ILE A 34 7.26 4.11 -0.11
C ILE A 34 8.78 4.04 0.04
N ALA A 35 9.45 5.18 0.19
CA ALA A 35 10.90 5.25 0.32
C ALA A 35 11.41 4.50 1.56
N THR A 36 10.67 4.55 2.66
CA THR A 36 11.01 3.81 3.88
C THR A 36 10.98 2.31 3.64
N VAL A 37 9.91 1.80 3.04
CA VAL A 37 9.80 0.36 2.70
C VAL A 37 10.91 -0.06 1.75
N GLU A 38 11.16 0.71 0.69
CA GLU A 38 12.23 0.42 -0.26
C GLU A 38 13.61 0.38 0.41
N SER A 39 13.87 1.29 1.34
CA SER A 39 15.12 1.31 2.11
C SER A 39 15.29 0.04 2.95
N LEU A 40 14.22 -0.42 3.60
CA LEU A 40 14.24 -1.68 4.38
C LEU A 40 14.51 -2.89 3.48
N ILE A 41 13.95 -2.91 2.28
CA ILE A 41 14.19 -3.98 1.33
C ILE A 41 15.64 -3.99 0.83
N ARG A 42 16.22 -2.81 0.56
CA ARG A 42 17.65 -2.73 0.23
C ARG A 42 18.54 -3.23 1.36
N GLN A 43 18.22 -2.92 2.61
CA GLN A 43 18.94 -3.44 3.77
C GLN A 43 18.84 -4.96 3.87
N TYR A 44 17.67 -5.52 3.60
CA TYR A 44 17.47 -6.96 3.55
C TYR A 44 18.35 -7.62 2.49
N GLU A 45 18.38 -7.07 1.28
CA GLU A 45 19.21 -7.58 0.19
C GLU A 45 20.70 -7.54 0.54
N GLN A 46 21.15 -6.45 1.16
CA GLN A 46 22.54 -6.30 1.59
C GLN A 46 22.96 -7.36 2.63
N ARG A 47 22.05 -7.71 3.54
CA ARG A 47 22.30 -8.76 4.54
C ARG A 47 22.40 -10.15 3.91
N LYS A 48 21.66 -10.41 2.85
CA LYS A 48 21.69 -11.70 2.16
C LYS A 48 22.93 -11.88 1.28
N GLY A 49 23.60 -10.79 0.91
CA GLY A 49 24.81 -10.79 0.10
C GLY A 49 24.54 -10.93 -1.41
N ALA A 50 25.55 -10.55 -2.21
CA ALA A 50 25.44 -10.44 -3.66
C ALA A 50 25.26 -11.77 -4.41
N LYS A 51 25.51 -12.90 -3.75
CA LYS A 51 25.47 -14.24 -4.39
C LYS A 51 24.05 -14.79 -4.60
N HIS A 52 23.04 -14.25 -3.89
CA HIS A 52 21.66 -14.71 -3.97
C HIS A 52 20.73 -13.53 -4.21
N LYS A 53 20.31 -13.38 -5.45
CA LYS A 53 19.28 -12.40 -5.79
C LYS A 53 17.91 -12.94 -5.35
N VAL A 54 17.47 -12.54 -4.17
CA VAL A 54 16.17 -12.91 -3.60
C VAL A 54 15.06 -12.13 -4.27
N ILE A 55 15.27 -10.84 -4.49
CA ILE A 55 14.25 -9.93 -5.00
C ILE A 55 14.49 -9.71 -6.49
N ASP A 56 13.48 -10.06 -7.29
CA ASP A 56 13.48 -9.88 -8.73
C ASP A 56 13.20 -8.41 -9.09
N SER A 57 12.16 -7.85 -8.49
CA SER A 57 11.78 -6.45 -8.74
C SER A 57 11.02 -5.85 -7.57
N VAL A 58 11.09 -4.53 -7.48
CA VAL A 58 10.29 -3.71 -6.57
C VAL A 58 9.62 -2.63 -7.39
N SER A 59 8.31 -2.48 -7.25
CA SER A 59 7.54 -1.41 -7.88
C SER A 59 6.71 -0.68 -6.85
N GLU A 60 6.34 0.55 -7.15
CA GLU A 60 5.64 1.44 -6.24
C GLU A 60 4.45 2.09 -6.90
N ARG A 61 3.49 2.50 -6.08
CA ARG A 61 2.32 3.23 -6.55
C ARG A 61 1.76 4.12 -5.46
N ILE A 62 1.51 5.39 -5.81
CA ILE A 62 0.58 6.23 -5.05
C ILE A 62 -0.77 6.11 -5.76
N LYS A 63 -1.80 5.71 -4.99
CA LYS A 63 -3.14 5.48 -5.55
C LYS A 63 -3.69 6.78 -6.14
N THR A 64 -4.22 6.70 -7.36
CA THR A 64 -4.85 7.86 -8.01
C THR A 64 -6.17 8.23 -7.34
N ALA A 65 -6.58 9.48 -7.46
CA ALA A 65 -7.86 9.95 -6.95
C ALA A 65 -9.04 9.17 -7.58
N ALA A 66 -8.97 8.91 -8.88
CA ALA A 66 -9.99 8.12 -9.58
C ALA A 66 -10.11 6.70 -9.02
N SER A 67 -8.98 6.02 -8.80
CA SER A 67 -8.94 4.67 -8.23
C SER A 67 -9.45 4.64 -6.79
N ALA A 68 -9.10 5.66 -5.99
CA ALA A 68 -9.58 5.79 -4.62
C ALA A 68 -11.10 6.02 -4.57
N ALA A 69 -11.62 6.90 -5.41
CA ALA A 69 -13.05 7.17 -5.51
C ALA A 69 -13.83 5.91 -5.90
N GLU A 70 -13.37 5.18 -6.91
CA GLU A 70 -13.99 3.91 -7.34
C GLU A 70 -14.04 2.89 -6.20
N LYS A 71 -12.93 2.74 -5.47
CA LYS A 71 -12.87 1.79 -4.35
C LYS A 71 -13.79 2.17 -3.21
N LEU A 72 -13.87 3.47 -2.86
CA LEU A 72 -14.80 3.95 -1.84
C LEU A 72 -16.26 3.70 -2.24
N GLU A 73 -16.61 4.03 -3.49
CA GLU A 73 -17.96 3.79 -4.02
C GLU A 73 -18.33 2.31 -3.98
N ARG A 74 -17.46 1.44 -4.47
CA ARG A 74 -17.67 -0.01 -4.48
C ARG A 74 -17.87 -0.57 -3.06
N LYS A 75 -17.20 0.00 -2.06
CA LYS A 75 -17.33 -0.41 -0.67
C LYS A 75 -18.48 0.26 0.08
N GLY A 76 -19.22 1.15 -0.59
CA GLY A 76 -20.37 1.83 -0.01
C GLY A 76 -20.03 3.01 0.88
N TYR A 77 -18.83 3.57 0.75
CA TYR A 77 -18.41 4.75 1.49
C TYR A 77 -18.61 6.02 0.67
N GLU A 78 -18.76 7.14 1.36
CA GLU A 78 -18.76 8.45 0.74
C GLU A 78 -17.41 8.73 0.08
N ILE A 79 -17.44 9.35 -1.11
CA ILE A 79 -16.22 9.77 -1.79
C ILE A 79 -15.75 11.09 -1.20
N SER A 80 -14.76 11.03 -0.31
CA SER A 80 -14.15 12.18 0.32
C SER A 80 -12.71 11.89 0.72
N TYR A 81 -11.92 12.94 0.94
CA TYR A 81 -10.54 12.80 1.41
C TYR A 81 -10.49 12.11 2.77
N GLU A 82 -11.37 12.50 3.69
CA GLU A 82 -11.45 11.91 5.03
C GLU A 82 -11.70 10.40 4.94
N GLN A 83 -12.69 9.97 4.15
CA GLN A 83 -13.00 8.56 3.99
C GLN A 83 -11.86 7.80 3.30
N ALA A 84 -11.20 8.41 2.32
CA ALA A 84 -10.03 7.80 1.68
C ALA A 84 -8.92 7.50 2.68
N VAL A 85 -8.56 8.47 3.51
CA VAL A 85 -7.50 8.31 4.52
C VAL A 85 -7.90 7.30 5.60
N GLN A 86 -9.16 7.30 6.04
CA GLN A 86 -9.62 6.40 7.09
C GLN A 86 -9.83 4.96 6.62
N ARG A 87 -10.31 4.76 5.39
CA ARG A 87 -10.80 3.47 4.91
C ARG A 87 -9.86 2.74 3.97
N LEU A 88 -9.00 3.46 3.24
CA LEU A 88 -8.11 2.84 2.27
C LEU A 88 -6.73 2.61 2.87
N ASN A 89 -6.25 1.38 2.75
CA ASN A 89 -4.94 0.98 3.27
C ASN A 89 -3.84 1.05 2.22
N ASP A 90 -4.20 1.31 0.97
CA ASP A 90 -3.32 1.22 -0.19
C ASP A 90 -3.10 2.55 -0.92
N LEU A 91 -3.21 3.67 -0.20
CA LEU A 91 -2.87 4.98 -0.76
C LEU A 91 -1.41 5.05 -1.16
N ALA A 92 -0.53 4.46 -0.37
CA ALA A 92 0.85 4.16 -0.72
C ALA A 92 1.00 2.64 -0.84
N GLY A 93 1.51 2.16 -1.96
CA GLY A 93 1.70 0.73 -2.22
C GLY A 93 3.10 0.40 -2.71
N VAL A 94 3.66 -0.70 -2.21
CA VAL A 94 4.92 -1.26 -2.68
C VAL A 94 4.69 -2.72 -3.03
N ARG A 95 5.12 -3.13 -4.22
CA ARG A 95 5.07 -4.52 -4.65
C ARG A 95 6.47 -5.08 -4.74
N ILE A 96 6.70 -6.18 -4.03
CA ILE A 96 7.97 -6.88 -3.99
C ILE A 96 7.77 -8.23 -4.67
N VAL A 97 8.55 -8.49 -5.72
CA VAL A 97 8.51 -9.74 -6.46
C VAL A 97 9.78 -10.52 -6.15
N CYS A 98 9.63 -11.72 -5.61
CA CYS A 98 10.71 -12.64 -5.27
C CYS A 98 10.80 -13.76 -6.31
N SER A 99 11.96 -14.44 -6.37
CA SER A 99 12.15 -15.55 -7.30
C SER A 99 11.39 -16.80 -6.85
N PHE A 100 11.39 -17.10 -5.55
CA PHE A 100 10.83 -18.33 -4.99
C PHE A 100 9.88 -18.07 -3.82
N ARG A 101 8.98 -19.04 -3.61
CA ARG A 101 7.93 -18.96 -2.59
C ARG A 101 8.49 -18.78 -1.17
N ASP A 102 9.53 -19.50 -0.81
CA ASP A 102 10.14 -19.43 0.52
C ASP A 102 10.69 -18.03 0.81
N GLU A 103 11.21 -17.37 -0.21
CA GLU A 103 11.73 -16.01 -0.09
C GLU A 103 10.64 -14.99 0.21
N VAL A 104 9.43 -15.20 -0.31
CA VAL A 104 8.26 -14.34 0.00
C VAL A 104 8.03 -14.30 1.52
N TYR A 105 8.05 -15.46 2.16
CA TYR A 105 7.83 -15.54 3.61
C TYR A 105 9.02 -15.01 4.41
N GLN A 106 10.24 -15.18 3.93
CA GLN A 106 11.43 -14.60 4.57
C GLN A 106 11.41 -13.06 4.54
N VAL A 107 11.05 -12.49 3.40
CA VAL A 107 10.90 -11.02 3.26
C VAL A 107 9.77 -10.52 4.15
N ALA A 108 8.63 -11.21 4.16
CA ALA A 108 7.50 -10.84 5.02
C ALA A 108 7.89 -10.86 6.49
N GLU A 109 8.57 -11.90 6.95
CA GLU A 109 9.04 -12.01 8.34
C GLU A 109 10.00 -10.88 8.72
N TYR A 110 10.95 -10.57 7.83
CA TYR A 110 11.87 -9.44 8.05
C TYR A 110 11.14 -8.12 8.27
N LEU A 111 10.12 -7.85 7.45
CA LEU A 111 9.33 -6.63 7.56
C LEU A 111 8.44 -6.63 8.82
N ILE A 112 7.83 -7.78 9.13
CA ILE A 112 6.96 -7.92 10.32
C ILE A 112 7.75 -7.66 11.61
N GLU A 113 8.98 -8.13 11.69
CA GLU A 113 9.82 -8.00 12.86
C GLU A 113 10.57 -6.66 12.94
N HIS A 114 10.52 -5.86 11.87
CA HIS A 114 11.30 -4.63 11.82
C HIS A 114 10.73 -3.55 12.75
N PRO A 115 11.56 -2.93 13.61
CA PRO A 115 11.09 -1.98 14.63
C PRO A 115 10.50 -0.68 14.07
N GLN A 116 10.83 -0.30 12.84
CA GLN A 116 10.26 0.89 12.19
C GLN A 116 8.82 0.72 11.71
N LEU A 117 8.33 -0.52 11.64
CA LEU A 117 7.01 -0.82 11.13
C LEU A 117 6.09 -1.33 12.23
N THR A 118 4.87 -0.83 12.25
CA THR A 118 3.78 -1.39 13.05
C THR A 118 2.86 -2.16 12.12
N ILE A 119 2.72 -3.46 12.34
CA ILE A 119 1.87 -4.30 11.50
C ILE A 119 0.42 -4.14 11.92
N ILE A 120 -0.41 -3.62 11.02
CA ILE A 120 -1.84 -3.42 11.25
C ILE A 120 -2.62 -4.66 10.84
N LYS A 121 -2.25 -5.27 9.70
CA LYS A 121 -2.95 -6.45 9.17
C LYS A 121 -2.01 -7.26 8.29
N THR A 122 -2.16 -8.58 8.36
CA THR A 122 -1.48 -9.54 7.48
C THR A 122 -2.53 -10.40 6.78
N LYS A 123 -2.40 -10.55 5.47
CA LYS A 123 -3.24 -11.43 4.66
C LYS A 123 -2.36 -12.35 3.83
N ASP A 124 -2.53 -13.65 3.98
CA ASP A 124 -1.77 -14.65 3.22
C ASP A 124 -2.65 -15.29 2.14
N TYR A 125 -2.64 -14.68 0.97
CA TYR A 125 -3.35 -15.20 -0.20
C TYR A 125 -2.54 -16.25 -0.99
N ILE A 126 -1.39 -16.67 -0.48
CA ILE A 126 -0.64 -17.81 -1.00
C ILE A 126 -1.19 -19.10 -0.39
N LYS A 127 -1.37 -19.12 0.93
CA LYS A 127 -2.03 -20.26 1.63
C LYS A 127 -3.51 -20.39 1.29
N LYS A 128 -4.20 -19.24 1.18
CA LYS A 128 -5.62 -19.16 0.82
C LYS A 128 -5.79 -18.20 -0.35
N PRO A 129 -5.57 -18.64 -1.60
CA PRO A 129 -5.78 -17.81 -2.76
C PRO A 129 -7.20 -17.27 -2.83
N LYS A 130 -7.37 -16.08 -3.42
CA LYS A 130 -8.70 -15.54 -3.70
C LYS A 130 -9.41 -16.40 -4.75
N ALA A 131 -10.74 -16.32 -4.81
CA ALA A 131 -11.56 -17.05 -5.78
C ALA A 131 -11.11 -16.80 -7.23
N SER A 132 -10.53 -15.63 -7.54
CA SER A 132 -9.94 -15.29 -8.83
C SER A 132 -8.61 -15.99 -9.13
N GLY A 133 -8.05 -16.74 -8.18
CA GLY A 133 -6.71 -17.33 -8.27
C GLY A 133 -5.57 -16.40 -7.85
N TYR A 134 -5.87 -15.17 -7.43
CA TYR A 134 -4.88 -14.21 -6.99
C TYR A 134 -4.11 -14.72 -5.78
N GLN A 135 -2.77 -14.66 -5.85
CA GLN A 135 -1.85 -15.09 -4.79
C GLN A 135 -0.85 -13.98 -4.47
N SER A 136 -0.71 -13.65 -3.20
CA SER A 136 0.25 -12.69 -2.67
C SER A 136 0.16 -12.69 -1.14
N VAL A 137 1.23 -12.29 -0.47
CA VAL A 137 1.15 -11.88 0.95
C VAL A 137 0.97 -10.37 0.98
N HIS A 138 -0.02 -9.90 1.74
CA HIS A 138 -0.27 -8.47 1.95
C HIS A 138 0.05 -8.10 3.40
N LEU A 139 0.85 -7.06 3.57
CA LEU A 139 1.10 -6.44 4.87
C LEU A 139 0.56 -5.01 4.82
N ILE A 140 -0.30 -4.68 5.77
CA ILE A 140 -0.70 -3.30 6.02
C ILE A 140 0.13 -2.80 7.20
N VAL A 141 0.90 -1.76 6.97
CA VAL A 141 1.87 -1.25 7.96
C VAL A 141 1.67 0.24 8.20
N ASP A 142 1.90 0.66 9.43
CA ASP A 142 2.05 2.07 9.80
C ASP A 142 3.51 2.32 10.19
N MET A 143 3.97 3.52 9.93
CA MET A 143 5.29 3.99 10.34
C MET A 143 5.23 5.45 10.79
N PRO A 144 6.11 5.88 11.70
CA PRO A 144 6.17 7.28 12.09
C PRO A 144 6.46 8.18 10.88
N TYR A 145 5.77 9.32 10.81
CA TYR A 145 6.01 10.35 9.80
C TYR A 145 6.63 11.58 10.47
N PRO A 146 7.97 11.77 10.38
CA PRO A 146 8.67 12.76 11.18
C PRO A 146 8.49 14.20 10.71
N TYR A 147 7.93 14.41 9.52
CA TYR A 147 7.72 15.74 8.94
C TYR A 147 6.31 16.29 9.17
N GLY A 148 5.47 15.53 9.86
CA GLY A 148 4.10 15.91 10.21
C GLY A 148 4.00 16.42 11.65
N GLU A 149 2.80 16.29 12.19
CA GLU A 149 2.53 16.62 13.59
C GLU A 149 3.10 15.56 14.53
N GLU A 150 3.13 15.86 15.83
CA GLU A 150 3.60 14.92 16.84
C GLU A 150 2.79 13.62 16.78
N ASN A 151 3.49 12.48 16.79
CA ASN A 151 2.91 11.13 16.71
C ASN A 151 2.15 10.83 15.40
N GLU A 152 2.34 11.65 14.38
CA GLU A 152 1.74 11.36 13.07
C GLU A 152 2.36 10.11 12.46
N THR A 153 1.52 9.29 11.83
CA THR A 153 1.92 8.08 11.12
C THR A 153 1.47 8.13 9.67
N VAL A 154 2.11 7.32 8.84
CA VAL A 154 1.69 7.10 7.47
C VAL A 154 1.54 5.60 7.23
N ARG A 155 0.56 5.23 6.40
CA ARG A 155 0.23 3.83 6.10
C ARG A 155 0.69 3.44 4.71
N ALA A 156 1.15 2.19 4.58
CA ALA A 156 1.46 1.58 3.29
C ALA A 156 0.92 0.16 3.24
N GLU A 157 0.55 -0.28 2.04
CA GLU A 157 0.31 -1.69 1.73
C GLU A 157 1.54 -2.25 1.03
N ILE A 158 2.04 -3.37 1.53
CA ILE A 158 3.15 -4.09 0.93
C ILE A 158 2.62 -5.41 0.39
N GLN A 159 2.77 -5.63 -0.92
CA GLN A 159 2.41 -6.87 -1.58
C GLN A 159 3.69 -7.64 -1.90
N ILE A 160 3.76 -8.90 -1.47
CA ILE A 160 4.93 -9.75 -1.68
C ILE A 160 4.48 -11.01 -2.42
N ARG A 161 5.11 -11.30 -3.55
CA ARG A 161 4.75 -12.44 -4.40
C ARG A 161 5.95 -12.97 -5.17
N THR A 162 5.78 -14.09 -5.83
CA THR A 162 6.79 -14.59 -6.78
C THR A 162 6.52 -14.09 -8.19
N VAL A 163 7.52 -14.25 -9.07
CA VAL A 163 7.38 -13.96 -10.51
C VAL A 163 6.18 -14.73 -11.10
N ALA A 164 6.03 -16.02 -10.74
CA ALA A 164 4.93 -16.86 -11.23
C ALA A 164 3.54 -16.39 -10.79
N MET A 165 3.44 -15.68 -9.66
CA MET A 165 2.19 -15.15 -9.12
C MET A 165 1.85 -13.74 -9.67
N ASN A 166 2.81 -13.13 -10.33
CA ASN A 166 2.68 -11.73 -10.78
C ASN A 166 1.82 -11.58 -12.04
#